data_af82aae8b28eb5d75cdb4d00e9501d9f
#
_entry.id   af82aae8b28eb5d75cdb4d00e9501d9f
#
_cell.length_a   1.000
_cell.length_b   1.000
_cell.length_c   1.000
_cell.angle_alpha   90.00
_cell.angle_beta   90.00
_cell.angle_gamma   90.00
#
_symmetry.space_group_name_H-M   'P 1'
#
loop_
_entity.id
_entity.type
_entity.pdbx_description
1 polymer ?
#
loop_
_entity_poly.entity_id
_entity_poly.type
_entity_poly.pdbx_seq_one_letter_code
_entity_poly.pdbx_strand_id
1 'polypeptide(L)'
;LIKMIKYAKEKGIVDVHFHSHGGLLTEKKSEELLDSGLDKLLISIDTPNKEKYEKLRVLSKFDNVISNLKKFKELRDSRGSLGPLIKCNFIEFPGITKEELKANLEFGLTLADCVGFQEYIDPTCTIGENKKFQPGYKSSFICQQPFTRLAITEDGNVSPCCLDHEYELSVGNIKENSLSEIWKSSGMENMRKKQKDGKFYEIDRCKNCEMATNGDEGIPTQFEKYGPTL
;
A
#
# COMPACT_ATOMS: atom_id res chain seq x y z
N LEU A 1 2.54 8.73 -16.24
CA LEU A 1 1.65 7.71 -15.70
C LEU A 1 0.90 6.96 -16.81
N ILE A 2 0.07 7.64 -17.64
CA ILE A 2 -0.77 6.99 -18.66
C ILE A 2 0.06 6.11 -19.63
N LYS A 3 1.17 6.65 -20.16
CA LYS A 3 2.09 5.86 -21.02
C LYS A 3 2.64 4.61 -20.32
N MET A 4 2.93 4.71 -19.02
CA MET A 4 3.44 3.58 -18.22
C MET A 4 2.36 2.50 -18.07
N ILE A 5 1.12 2.90 -17.78
CA ILE A 5 0.01 1.95 -17.65
C ILE A 5 -0.21 1.22 -18.98
N LYS A 6 -0.34 1.96 -20.09
CA LYS A 6 -0.50 1.37 -21.44
C LYS A 6 0.62 0.39 -21.77
N TYR A 7 1.87 0.81 -21.54
CA TYR A 7 3.03 -0.05 -21.78
C TYR A 7 3.01 -1.33 -20.92
N ALA A 8 2.68 -1.22 -19.64
CA ALA A 8 2.55 -2.37 -18.76
C ALA A 8 1.48 -3.35 -19.27
N LYS A 9 0.33 -2.85 -19.68
CA LYS A 9 -0.76 -3.66 -20.25
C LYS A 9 -0.36 -4.30 -21.57
N GLU A 10 0.32 -3.58 -22.46
CA GLU A 10 0.87 -4.11 -23.71
C GLU A 10 1.90 -5.23 -23.46
N LYS A 11 2.64 -5.17 -22.36
CA LYS A 11 3.58 -6.22 -21.93
C LYS A 11 2.93 -7.38 -21.18
N GLY A 12 1.61 -7.39 -21.06
CA GLY A 12 0.86 -8.49 -20.46
C GLY A 12 0.80 -8.46 -18.92
N ILE A 13 1.09 -7.33 -18.29
CA ILE A 13 0.90 -7.19 -16.84
C ILE A 13 -0.60 -7.31 -16.54
N VAL A 14 -0.94 -8.29 -15.70
CA VAL A 14 -2.34 -8.69 -15.45
C VAL A 14 -3.07 -7.64 -14.61
N ASP A 15 -2.42 -7.11 -13.57
CA ASP A 15 -3.02 -6.18 -12.62
C ASP A 15 -2.15 -4.93 -12.49
N VAL A 16 -2.61 -3.84 -13.09
CA VAL A 16 -1.97 -2.52 -13.01
C VAL A 16 -2.83 -1.61 -12.18
N HIS A 17 -2.31 -1.13 -11.07
CA HIS A 17 -3.01 -0.23 -10.18
C HIS A 17 -2.09 0.83 -9.57
N PHE A 18 -2.67 1.89 -9.05
CA PHE A 18 -1.93 2.89 -8.27
C PHE A 18 -2.80 3.54 -7.19
N HIS A 19 -2.13 4.08 -6.20
CA HIS A 19 -2.74 4.85 -5.13
C HIS A 19 -2.67 6.35 -5.45
N SER A 20 -3.74 7.06 -5.13
CA SER A 20 -3.85 8.50 -5.33
C SER A 20 -4.63 9.16 -4.20
N HIS A 21 -4.39 10.44 -3.99
CA HIS A 21 -5.28 11.25 -3.15
C HIS A 21 -6.49 11.81 -3.94
N GLY A 22 -6.56 11.63 -5.26
CA GLY A 22 -7.69 12.04 -6.09
C GLY A 22 -7.79 13.54 -6.43
N GLY A 23 -6.98 14.40 -5.82
CA GLY A 23 -7.09 15.85 -5.99
C GLY A 23 -6.80 16.36 -7.39
N LEU A 24 -6.02 15.61 -8.17
CA LEU A 24 -5.67 15.96 -9.56
C LEU A 24 -6.46 15.15 -10.60
N LEU A 25 -7.53 14.49 -10.21
CA LEU A 25 -8.37 13.68 -11.09
C LEU A 25 -9.33 14.61 -11.89
N THR A 26 -8.76 15.43 -12.77
CA THR A 26 -9.55 16.27 -13.66
C THR A 26 -10.29 15.43 -14.70
N GLU A 27 -11.32 15.96 -15.34
CA GLU A 27 -12.10 15.26 -16.38
C GLU A 27 -11.20 14.67 -17.46
N LYS A 28 -10.30 15.47 -18.02
CA LYS A 28 -9.32 15.01 -19.01
C LYS A 28 -8.46 13.84 -18.50
N LYS A 29 -7.96 13.92 -17.27
CA LYS A 29 -7.15 12.82 -16.67
C LYS A 29 -7.99 11.59 -16.41
N SER A 30 -9.26 11.77 -16.06
CA SER A 30 -10.20 10.68 -15.88
C SER A 30 -10.42 9.92 -17.18
N GLU A 31 -10.67 10.63 -18.29
CA GLU A 31 -10.78 10.03 -19.62
C GLU A 31 -9.50 9.26 -20.00
N GLU A 32 -8.34 9.91 -19.88
CA GLU A 32 -7.05 9.31 -20.19
C GLU A 32 -6.79 8.02 -19.37
N LEU A 33 -7.20 8.00 -18.09
CA LEU A 33 -7.06 6.83 -17.21
C LEU A 33 -8.02 5.71 -17.62
N LEU A 34 -9.28 6.04 -17.95
CA LEU A 34 -10.24 5.05 -18.41
C LEU A 34 -9.80 4.39 -19.72
N ASP A 35 -9.12 5.15 -20.60
CA ASP A 35 -8.59 4.66 -21.88
C ASP A 35 -7.20 4.01 -21.76
N SER A 36 -6.65 3.90 -20.55
CA SER A 36 -5.28 3.40 -20.35
C SER A 36 -5.16 1.91 -20.15
N GLY A 37 -6.28 1.23 -19.83
CA GLY A 37 -6.27 -0.17 -19.41
C GLY A 37 -5.93 -0.36 -17.94
N LEU A 38 -6.04 0.70 -17.12
CA LEU A 38 -5.89 0.60 -15.67
C LEU A 38 -6.90 -0.40 -15.08
N ASP A 39 -6.45 -1.30 -14.22
CA ASP A 39 -7.32 -2.31 -13.60
C ASP A 39 -7.95 -1.81 -12.30
N LYS A 40 -7.20 -1.03 -11.48
CA LYS A 40 -7.69 -0.52 -10.20
C LYS A 40 -7.16 0.88 -9.90
N LEU A 41 -8.03 1.72 -9.35
CA LEU A 41 -7.69 3.03 -8.80
C LEU A 41 -8.00 3.04 -7.29
N LEU A 42 -6.96 3.20 -6.48
CA LEU A 42 -7.08 3.23 -5.03
C LEU A 42 -6.98 4.68 -4.53
N ILE A 43 -8.03 5.15 -3.86
CA ILE A 43 -8.10 6.53 -3.35
C ILE A 43 -8.01 6.52 -1.84
N SER A 44 -7.05 7.24 -1.31
CA SER A 44 -6.85 7.39 0.13
C SER A 44 -7.74 8.52 0.67
N ILE A 45 -8.73 8.19 1.49
CA ILE A 45 -9.71 9.15 2.04
C ILE A 45 -9.50 9.37 3.55
N ASP A 46 -9.27 8.28 4.32
CA ASP A 46 -9.01 8.22 5.76
C ASP A 46 -10.18 8.61 6.67
N THR A 47 -11.07 9.51 6.27
CA THR A 47 -12.23 9.92 7.08
C THR A 47 -13.29 10.65 6.24
N PRO A 48 -14.59 10.52 6.55
CA PRO A 48 -15.65 11.34 5.94
C PRO A 48 -15.72 12.76 6.53
N ASN A 49 -15.05 13.02 7.65
CA ASN A 49 -15.04 14.34 8.28
C ASN A 49 -14.05 15.26 7.56
N LYS A 50 -14.58 16.31 6.93
CA LYS A 50 -13.81 17.27 6.15
C LYS A 50 -12.68 17.93 6.92
N GLU A 51 -12.95 18.40 8.14
CA GLU A 51 -11.93 19.09 8.96
C GLU A 51 -10.81 18.14 9.36
N LYS A 52 -11.17 16.90 9.77
CA LYS A 52 -10.21 15.84 10.09
C LYS A 52 -9.38 15.46 8.86
N TYR A 53 -10.03 15.33 7.69
CA TYR A 53 -9.37 15.04 6.42
C TYR A 53 -8.33 16.09 6.05
N GLU A 54 -8.71 17.39 6.06
CA GLU A 54 -7.84 18.49 5.65
C GLU A 54 -6.68 18.73 6.64
N LYS A 55 -6.82 18.29 7.91
CA LYS A 55 -5.72 18.24 8.89
C LYS A 55 -4.75 17.10 8.62
N LEU A 56 -5.26 15.91 8.29
CA LEU A 56 -4.42 14.73 8.00
C LEU A 56 -3.70 14.87 6.66
N ARG A 57 -4.38 15.40 5.65
CA ARG A 57 -3.87 15.56 4.27
C ARG A 57 -3.65 17.03 3.96
N VAL A 58 -2.55 17.54 4.49
CA VAL A 58 -2.15 18.95 4.32
C VAL A 58 -2.17 19.31 2.83
N LEU A 59 -2.72 20.50 2.52
CA LEU A 59 -2.92 21.05 1.16
C LEU A 59 -3.98 20.32 0.30
N SER A 60 -4.55 19.21 0.76
CA SER A 60 -5.66 18.58 0.06
C SER A 60 -6.99 19.26 0.41
N LYS A 61 -7.89 19.35 -0.56
CA LYS A 61 -9.24 19.91 -0.39
C LYS A 61 -10.27 18.79 -0.49
N PHE A 62 -10.92 18.49 0.62
CA PHE A 62 -11.88 17.38 0.74
C PHE A 62 -12.95 17.42 -0.36
N ASP A 63 -13.64 18.57 -0.50
CA ASP A 63 -14.73 18.70 -1.46
C ASP A 63 -14.28 18.45 -2.90
N ASN A 64 -13.07 18.90 -3.27
CA ASN A 64 -12.51 18.67 -4.58
C ASN A 64 -12.24 17.18 -4.83
N VAL A 65 -11.66 16.49 -3.85
CA VAL A 65 -11.37 15.06 -3.96
C VAL A 65 -12.65 14.26 -4.13
N ILE A 66 -13.66 14.54 -3.30
CA ILE A 66 -14.95 13.85 -3.35
C ILE A 66 -15.65 14.12 -4.68
N SER A 67 -15.68 15.40 -5.13
CA SER A 67 -16.26 15.76 -6.41
C SER A 67 -15.57 15.07 -7.59
N ASN A 68 -14.24 15.06 -7.60
CA ASN A 68 -13.45 14.43 -8.64
C ASN A 68 -13.72 12.92 -8.70
N LEU A 69 -13.77 12.26 -7.54
CA LEU A 69 -14.00 10.81 -7.47
C LEU A 69 -15.41 10.45 -7.95
N LYS A 70 -16.44 11.22 -7.56
CA LYS A 70 -17.80 11.03 -8.04
C LYS A 70 -17.86 11.15 -9.57
N LYS A 71 -17.30 12.23 -10.13
CA LYS A 71 -17.25 12.43 -11.57
C LYS A 71 -16.50 11.32 -12.30
N PHE A 72 -15.38 10.83 -11.75
CA PHE A 72 -14.64 9.71 -12.32
C PHE A 72 -15.50 8.45 -12.37
N LYS A 73 -16.19 8.14 -11.25
CA LYS A 73 -17.11 7.00 -11.18
C LYS A 73 -18.28 7.13 -12.18
N GLU A 74 -18.91 8.28 -12.21
CA GLU A 74 -20.02 8.59 -13.16
C GLU A 74 -19.56 8.42 -14.61
N LEU A 75 -18.38 8.94 -14.96
CA LEU A 75 -17.82 8.82 -16.30
C LEU A 75 -17.52 7.38 -16.67
N ARG A 76 -16.92 6.61 -15.76
CA ARG A 76 -16.69 5.16 -15.95
C ARG A 76 -18.01 4.41 -16.18
N ASP A 77 -18.96 4.63 -15.29
CA ASP A 77 -20.24 3.91 -15.30
C ASP A 77 -21.05 4.25 -16.57
N SER A 78 -21.02 5.52 -17.04
CA SER A 78 -21.67 5.96 -18.29
C SER A 78 -21.11 5.27 -19.54
N ARG A 79 -19.86 4.81 -19.50
CA ARG A 79 -19.22 4.05 -20.60
C ARG A 79 -19.59 2.57 -20.60
N GLY A 80 -20.39 2.11 -19.63
CA GLY A 80 -20.71 0.70 -19.45
C GLY A 80 -19.50 -0.18 -19.09
N SER A 81 -18.44 0.43 -18.61
CA SER A 81 -17.19 -0.25 -18.25
C SER A 81 -17.24 -0.73 -16.79
N LEU A 82 -16.77 -1.96 -16.57
CA LEU A 82 -16.57 -2.50 -15.22
C LEU A 82 -15.23 -2.11 -14.60
N GLY A 83 -14.35 -1.48 -15.34
CA GLY A 83 -13.02 -1.08 -14.89
C GLY A 83 -12.67 0.37 -15.22
N PRO A 84 -11.71 0.93 -14.51
CA PRO A 84 -10.99 0.36 -13.37
C PRO A 84 -11.86 0.21 -12.13
N LEU A 85 -11.59 -0.83 -11.33
CA LEU A 85 -12.18 -0.96 -10.00
C LEU A 85 -11.74 0.23 -9.15
N ILE A 86 -12.68 0.91 -8.53
CA ILE A 86 -12.41 2.02 -7.62
C ILE A 86 -12.45 1.51 -6.19
N LYS A 87 -11.38 1.74 -5.43
CA LYS A 87 -11.30 1.37 -4.03
C LYS A 87 -11.00 2.59 -3.16
N CYS A 88 -11.82 2.86 -2.16
CA CYS A 88 -11.49 3.81 -1.10
C CYS A 88 -10.69 3.11 0.00
N ASN A 89 -9.51 3.65 0.32
CA ASN A 89 -8.70 3.16 1.42
C ASN A 89 -8.76 4.13 2.60
N PHE A 90 -8.92 3.55 3.79
CA PHE A 90 -8.90 4.23 5.08
C PHE A 90 -7.79 3.66 5.95
N ILE A 91 -7.10 4.53 6.69
CA ILE A 91 -6.12 4.10 7.69
C ILE A 91 -6.82 4.01 9.04
N GLU A 92 -6.64 2.88 9.70
CA GLU A 92 -7.07 2.66 11.08
C GLU A 92 -6.04 3.28 12.02
N PHE A 93 -6.22 4.55 12.34
CA PHE A 93 -5.36 5.21 13.32
C PHE A 93 -5.59 4.67 14.74
N PRO A 94 -4.56 4.66 15.60
CA PRO A 94 -4.72 4.30 17.01
C PRO A 94 -5.88 5.04 17.68
N GLY A 95 -6.75 4.29 18.35
CA GLY A 95 -7.93 4.86 19.03
C GLY A 95 -9.16 5.08 18.15
N ILE A 96 -9.15 4.67 16.88
CA ILE A 96 -10.36 4.70 16.05
C ILE A 96 -11.45 3.81 16.65
N THR A 97 -12.69 4.30 16.69
CA THR A 97 -13.82 3.54 17.24
C THR A 97 -14.50 2.67 16.17
N LYS A 98 -15.29 1.70 16.62
CA LYS A 98 -16.11 0.87 15.70
C LYS A 98 -17.12 1.70 14.92
N GLU A 99 -17.67 2.73 15.54
CA GLU A 99 -18.62 3.67 14.94
C GLU A 99 -17.96 4.48 13.85
N GLU A 100 -16.71 4.95 14.06
CA GLU A 100 -15.92 5.64 13.03
C GLU A 100 -15.58 4.70 11.86
N LEU A 101 -15.20 3.45 12.14
CA LEU A 101 -14.93 2.46 11.09
C LEU A 101 -16.18 2.18 10.26
N LYS A 102 -17.34 2.04 10.90
CA LYS A 102 -18.62 1.88 10.20
C LYS A 102 -18.95 3.10 9.34
N ALA A 103 -18.79 4.30 9.87
CA ALA A 103 -19.00 5.53 9.12
C ALA A 103 -18.05 5.65 7.92
N ASN A 104 -16.77 5.26 8.07
CA ASN A 104 -15.80 5.22 7.00
C ASN A 104 -16.22 4.21 5.91
N LEU A 105 -16.68 3.03 6.29
CA LEU A 105 -17.18 2.00 5.37
C LEU A 105 -18.38 2.50 4.56
N GLU A 106 -19.42 2.97 5.26
CA GLU A 106 -20.64 3.46 4.64
C GLU A 106 -20.36 4.62 3.68
N PHE A 107 -19.54 5.57 4.11
CA PHE A 107 -19.12 6.70 3.26
C PHE A 107 -18.33 6.24 2.04
N GLY A 108 -17.33 5.37 2.22
CA GLY A 108 -16.50 4.88 1.12
C GLY A 108 -17.30 4.14 0.06
N LEU A 109 -18.32 3.37 0.46
CA LEU A 109 -19.21 2.64 -0.46
C LEU A 109 -20.11 3.58 -1.27
N THR A 110 -20.34 4.82 -0.85
CA THR A 110 -21.04 5.82 -1.69
C THR A 110 -20.17 6.33 -2.84
N LEU A 111 -18.85 6.16 -2.75
CA LEU A 111 -17.87 6.76 -3.67
C LEU A 111 -17.16 5.73 -4.56
N ALA A 112 -17.09 4.49 -4.12
CA ALA A 112 -16.26 3.46 -4.73
C ALA A 112 -16.98 2.10 -4.79
N ASP A 113 -16.39 1.16 -5.52
CA ASP A 113 -16.91 -0.19 -5.67
C ASP A 113 -16.61 -1.05 -4.45
N CYS A 114 -15.52 -0.72 -3.75
CA CYS A 114 -15.15 -1.38 -2.51
C CYS A 114 -14.36 -0.45 -1.58
N VAL A 115 -14.29 -0.84 -0.32
CA VAL A 115 -13.56 -0.14 0.73
C VAL A 115 -12.48 -1.06 1.29
N GLY A 116 -11.34 -0.49 1.63
CA GLY A 116 -10.27 -1.19 2.34
C GLY A 116 -9.85 -0.43 3.56
N PHE A 117 -9.57 -1.17 4.61
CA PHE A 117 -8.94 -0.65 5.81
C PHE A 117 -7.51 -1.14 5.89
N GLN A 118 -6.62 -0.27 6.34
CA GLN A 118 -5.21 -0.56 6.54
C GLN A 118 -4.82 -0.08 7.93
N GLU A 119 -4.21 -0.94 8.70
CA GLU A 119 -3.66 -0.54 9.99
C GLU A 119 -2.63 0.57 9.81
N TYR A 120 -2.62 1.51 10.75
CA TYR A 120 -1.55 2.51 10.82
C TYR A 120 -0.24 1.79 11.13
N ILE A 121 0.75 2.01 10.32
CA ILE A 121 2.12 1.55 10.53
C ILE A 121 3.00 2.78 10.67
N ASP A 122 3.75 2.88 11.75
CA ASP A 122 4.72 3.95 11.91
C ASP A 122 5.84 3.81 10.85
N PRO A 123 5.95 4.76 9.92
CA PRO A 123 6.95 4.69 8.86
C PRO A 123 8.38 4.80 9.38
N THR A 124 8.57 5.35 10.59
CA THR A 124 9.89 5.46 11.21
C THR A 124 10.37 4.15 11.81
N CYS A 125 9.45 3.18 11.99
CA CYS A 125 9.71 1.89 12.64
C CYS A 125 10.35 2.05 14.03
N THR A 126 10.02 3.15 14.74
CA THR A 126 10.55 3.45 16.08
C THR A 126 9.72 2.83 17.19
N ILE A 127 8.57 2.24 16.85
CA ILE A 127 7.71 1.57 17.82
C ILE A 127 8.40 0.29 18.26
N GLY A 128 8.84 0.28 19.50
CA GLY A 128 9.35 -0.92 20.15
C GLY A 128 10.72 -0.81 20.77
N GLU A 129 11.06 0.31 21.36
CA GLU A 129 12.22 0.39 22.29
C GLU A 129 12.17 -0.69 23.38
N ASN A 130 11.04 -1.37 23.56
CA ASN A 130 10.81 -2.36 24.62
C ASN A 130 10.94 -3.83 24.19
N LYS A 131 10.98 -4.14 22.89
CA LYS A 131 11.21 -5.52 22.41
C LYS A 131 12.62 -5.65 21.81
N LYS A 132 13.64 -5.64 22.65
CA LYS A 132 15.01 -5.98 22.23
C LYS A 132 15.08 -7.47 21.99
N PHE A 133 15.16 -7.89 20.73
CA PHE A 133 15.45 -9.27 20.40
C PHE A 133 16.82 -9.66 20.97
N GLN A 134 16.82 -10.64 21.86
CA GLN A 134 18.06 -11.16 22.47
C GLN A 134 18.80 -12.07 21.49
N PRO A 135 20.12 -12.11 21.52
CA PRO A 135 20.89 -13.09 20.76
C PRO A 135 20.35 -14.50 21.02
N GLY A 136 20.05 -15.25 19.95
CA GLY A 136 19.46 -16.59 20.04
C GLY A 136 17.93 -16.63 19.99
N TYR A 137 17.23 -15.49 19.99
CA TYR A 137 15.79 -15.45 19.71
C TYR A 137 15.51 -15.96 18.31
N LYS A 138 14.54 -16.84 18.18
CA LYS A 138 14.01 -17.29 16.88
C LYS A 138 12.56 -16.89 16.80
N SER A 139 12.26 -16.02 15.87
CA SER A 139 10.89 -15.64 15.55
C SER A 139 10.23 -16.71 14.67
N SER A 140 8.95 -16.95 14.90
CA SER A 140 8.10 -17.70 13.96
C SER A 140 7.65 -16.84 12.79
N PHE A 141 7.75 -15.52 12.90
CA PHE A 141 7.38 -14.58 11.84
C PHE A 141 8.35 -14.66 10.66
N ILE A 142 7.81 -14.85 9.48
CA ILE A 142 8.53 -14.80 8.21
C ILE A 142 7.93 -13.70 7.34
N CYS A 143 8.67 -12.60 7.15
CA CYS A 143 8.24 -11.53 6.28
C CYS A 143 8.13 -12.00 4.83
N GLN A 144 6.95 -11.83 4.22
CA GLN A 144 6.69 -12.23 2.84
C GLN A 144 7.21 -11.24 1.81
N GLN A 145 7.56 -10.02 2.20
CA GLN A 145 8.00 -8.96 1.27
C GLN A 145 9.13 -9.43 0.34
N PRO A 146 10.26 -9.97 0.82
CA PRO A 146 11.37 -10.39 -0.05
C PRO A 146 11.05 -11.55 -0.99
N PHE A 147 9.94 -12.25 -0.75
CA PHE A 147 9.53 -13.41 -1.56
C PHE A 147 8.49 -13.07 -2.62
N THR A 148 7.85 -11.90 -2.53
CA THR A 148 6.66 -11.61 -3.35
C THR A 148 6.75 -10.32 -4.13
N ARG A 149 7.67 -9.40 -3.80
CA ARG A 149 7.71 -8.07 -4.43
C ARG A 149 9.07 -7.42 -4.43
N LEU A 150 9.19 -6.39 -5.27
CA LEU A 150 10.26 -5.40 -5.27
C LEU A 150 9.62 -4.01 -5.27
N ALA A 151 10.18 -3.11 -4.47
CA ALA A 151 9.90 -1.68 -4.54
C ALA A 151 11.00 -1.01 -5.36
N ILE A 152 10.63 -0.17 -6.31
CA ILE A 152 11.58 0.52 -7.20
C ILE A 152 11.34 2.02 -7.05
N THR A 153 12.41 2.76 -6.78
CA THR A 153 12.37 4.21 -6.64
C THR A 153 12.43 4.92 -7.98
N GLU A 154 12.20 6.22 -7.98
CA GLU A 154 12.36 7.07 -9.15
C GLU A 154 13.81 7.09 -9.68
N ASP A 155 14.80 6.90 -8.81
CA ASP A 155 16.20 6.79 -9.18
C ASP A 155 16.60 5.42 -9.71
N GLY A 156 15.69 4.46 -9.62
CA GLY A 156 15.90 3.08 -10.07
C GLY A 156 16.48 2.15 -9.02
N ASN A 157 16.65 2.59 -7.77
CA ASN A 157 17.07 1.71 -6.68
C ASN A 157 15.97 0.69 -6.38
N VAL A 158 16.38 -0.52 -6.04
CA VAL A 158 15.46 -1.63 -5.78
C VAL A 158 15.60 -2.10 -4.34
N SER A 159 14.48 -2.06 -3.61
CA SER A 159 14.37 -2.60 -2.26
C SER A 159 13.36 -3.76 -2.21
N PRO A 160 13.60 -4.79 -1.40
CA PRO A 160 12.64 -5.88 -1.17
C PRO A 160 11.50 -5.51 -0.21
N CYS A 161 11.46 -4.28 0.30
CA CYS A 161 10.50 -3.81 1.28
C CYS A 161 9.92 -2.44 0.89
N CYS A 162 8.58 -2.34 0.85
CA CYS A 162 7.90 -1.08 0.56
C CYS A 162 7.90 -0.07 1.74
N LEU A 163 8.32 -0.50 2.94
CA LEU A 163 8.48 0.35 4.12
C LEU A 163 9.92 0.87 4.27
N ASP A 164 10.80 0.52 3.35
CA ASP A 164 12.19 0.96 3.35
C ASP A 164 12.32 2.32 2.65
N HIS A 165 11.89 3.36 3.33
CA HIS A 165 11.85 4.72 2.79
C HIS A 165 13.24 5.35 2.64
N GLU A 166 14.22 4.90 3.41
CA GLU A 166 15.61 5.38 3.39
C GLU A 166 16.51 4.54 2.49
N TYR A 167 15.96 3.51 1.83
CA TYR A 167 16.66 2.59 0.92
C TYR A 167 17.85 1.86 1.55
N GLU A 168 17.80 1.60 2.85
CA GLU A 168 18.82 0.87 3.61
C GLU A 168 18.94 -0.59 3.18
N LEU A 169 17.88 -1.15 2.58
CA LEU A 169 17.79 -2.52 2.08
C LEU A 169 18.01 -2.62 0.57
N SER A 170 18.61 -1.61 -0.06
CA SER A 170 18.83 -1.64 -1.52
C SER A 170 19.62 -2.88 -1.94
N VAL A 171 19.08 -3.62 -2.92
CA VAL A 171 19.66 -4.86 -3.47
C VAL A 171 20.13 -4.73 -4.91
N GLY A 172 20.09 -3.53 -5.46
CA GLY A 172 20.57 -3.19 -6.81
C GLY A 172 19.84 -2.00 -7.42
N ASN A 173 20.17 -1.71 -8.67
CA ASN A 173 19.57 -0.61 -9.43
C ASN A 173 19.20 -1.08 -10.83
N ILE A 174 17.98 -0.74 -11.31
CA ILE A 174 17.49 -1.15 -12.62
C ILE A 174 18.21 -0.51 -13.80
N LYS A 175 19.04 0.51 -13.57
CA LYS A 175 19.91 1.09 -14.59
C LYS A 175 21.15 0.24 -14.85
N GLU A 176 21.49 -0.65 -13.92
CA GLU A 176 22.70 -1.47 -13.94
C GLU A 176 22.40 -2.95 -14.17
N ASN A 177 21.30 -3.42 -13.60
CA ASN A 177 20.91 -4.82 -13.60
C ASN A 177 19.45 -5.02 -14.01
N SER A 178 19.16 -6.13 -14.66
CA SER A 178 17.77 -6.54 -14.89
C SER A 178 17.06 -6.92 -13.58
N LEU A 179 15.72 -6.81 -13.55
CA LEU A 179 14.94 -7.24 -12.38
C LEU A 179 15.15 -8.72 -12.04
N SER A 180 15.40 -9.56 -13.05
CA SER A 180 15.68 -10.99 -12.84
C SER A 180 17.02 -11.22 -12.14
N GLU A 181 18.05 -10.47 -12.49
CA GLU A 181 19.35 -10.53 -11.83
C GLU A 181 19.27 -10.02 -10.40
N ILE A 182 18.60 -8.87 -10.18
CA ILE A 182 18.37 -8.32 -8.84
C ILE A 182 17.58 -9.32 -7.96
N TRP A 183 16.51 -9.91 -8.50
CA TRP A 183 15.69 -10.91 -7.79
C TRP A 183 16.47 -12.12 -7.33
N LYS A 184 17.49 -12.53 -8.11
CA LYS A 184 18.38 -13.67 -7.85
C LYS A 184 19.70 -13.27 -7.19
N SER A 185 19.89 -11.99 -6.87
CA SER A 185 21.15 -11.50 -6.29
C SER A 185 21.44 -12.12 -4.92
N SER A 186 22.70 -12.16 -4.57
CA SER A 186 23.15 -12.65 -3.23
C SER A 186 22.54 -11.82 -2.09
N GLY A 187 22.28 -10.53 -2.31
CA GLY A 187 21.59 -9.67 -1.34
C GLY A 187 20.17 -10.15 -1.05
N MET A 188 19.39 -10.43 -2.11
CA MET A 188 18.04 -10.99 -1.99
C MET A 188 18.05 -12.38 -1.35
N GLU A 189 18.98 -13.23 -1.75
CA GLU A 189 19.09 -14.60 -1.19
C GLU A 189 19.45 -14.58 0.30
N ASN A 190 20.40 -13.75 0.70
CA ASN A 190 20.79 -13.57 2.10
C ASN A 190 19.61 -13.07 2.94
N MET A 191 18.86 -12.08 2.42
CA MET A 191 17.67 -11.57 3.11
C MET A 191 16.61 -12.66 3.30
N ARG A 192 16.28 -13.39 2.21
CA ARG A 192 15.32 -14.52 2.29
C ARG A 192 15.78 -15.60 3.27
N LYS A 193 17.07 -15.90 3.28
CA LYS A 193 17.64 -16.86 4.23
C LYS A 193 17.47 -16.40 5.67
N LYS A 194 17.84 -15.15 5.99
CA LYS A 194 17.66 -14.59 7.33
C LYS A 194 16.19 -14.61 7.79
N GLN A 195 15.25 -14.34 6.87
CA GLN A 195 13.82 -14.44 7.18
C GLN A 195 13.41 -15.89 7.50
N LYS A 196 13.79 -16.85 6.66
CA LYS A 196 13.47 -18.28 6.87
C LYS A 196 14.09 -18.86 8.16
N ASP A 197 15.28 -18.39 8.50
CA ASP A 197 16.01 -18.84 9.70
C ASP A 197 15.47 -18.17 11.00
N GLY A 198 14.46 -17.28 10.90
CA GLY A 198 13.92 -16.50 12.03
C GLY A 198 14.91 -15.48 12.57
N LYS A 199 15.86 -15.04 11.72
CA LYS A 199 16.96 -14.12 12.06
C LYS A 199 16.77 -12.74 11.45
N PHE A 200 15.54 -12.30 11.21
CA PHE A 200 15.27 -10.99 10.61
C PHE A 200 15.89 -9.83 11.42
N TYR A 201 16.04 -9.99 12.73
CA TYR A 201 16.66 -9.03 13.65
C TYR A 201 18.16 -8.77 13.36
N GLU A 202 18.82 -9.61 12.58
CA GLU A 202 20.18 -9.37 12.08
C GLU A 202 20.22 -8.40 10.89
N ILE A 203 19.06 -7.95 10.41
CA ILE A 203 18.90 -6.94 9.35
C ILE A 203 18.49 -5.65 10.05
N ASP A 204 19.32 -4.62 9.98
CA ASP A 204 19.15 -3.41 10.78
C ASP A 204 17.77 -2.77 10.63
N ARG A 205 17.26 -2.63 9.42
CA ARG A 205 15.92 -2.10 9.16
C ARG A 205 14.80 -3.01 9.68
N CYS A 206 15.01 -4.34 9.71
CA CYS A 206 13.99 -5.30 10.11
C CYS A 206 13.92 -5.51 11.62
N LYS A 207 15.00 -5.25 12.36
CA LYS A 207 15.05 -5.51 13.82
C LYS A 207 14.01 -4.72 14.63
N ASN A 208 13.60 -3.55 14.13
CA ASN A 208 12.61 -2.69 14.77
C ASN A 208 11.29 -2.63 13.97
N CYS A 209 11.09 -3.54 13.03
CA CYS A 209 9.91 -3.55 12.18
C CYS A 209 8.66 -3.93 12.97
N GLU A 210 7.67 -3.04 13.00
CA GLU A 210 6.40 -3.25 13.70
C GLU A 210 5.67 -4.51 13.21
N MET A 211 5.70 -4.76 11.89
CA MET A 211 5.12 -5.97 11.31
C MET A 211 5.75 -7.26 11.85
N ALA A 212 7.05 -7.24 12.13
CA ALA A 212 7.75 -8.39 12.67
C ALA A 212 7.51 -8.55 14.18
N THR A 213 7.41 -7.45 14.92
CA THR A 213 7.17 -7.46 16.37
C THR A 213 5.74 -7.87 16.71
N ASN A 214 4.77 -7.49 15.89
CA ASN A 214 3.36 -7.85 16.07
C ASN A 214 3.03 -9.23 15.52
N GLY A 215 3.81 -9.72 14.54
CA GLY A 215 3.58 -11.01 13.89
C GLY A 215 3.70 -12.23 14.80
N ASP A 216 4.49 -12.14 15.87
CA ASP A 216 4.62 -13.22 16.88
C ASP A 216 3.40 -13.29 17.83
N GLU A 217 2.60 -12.23 17.93
CA GLU A 217 1.36 -12.19 18.72
C GLU A 217 0.12 -12.59 17.89
N GLY A 218 0.31 -12.88 16.59
CA GLY A 218 -0.77 -13.14 15.65
C GLY A 218 -1.53 -11.84 15.34
N ILE A 219 -1.25 -11.23 14.20
CA ILE A 219 -2.10 -10.11 13.75
C ILE A 219 -3.46 -10.71 13.40
N PRO A 220 -4.55 -10.31 14.10
CA PRO A 220 -5.88 -10.76 13.73
C PRO A 220 -6.14 -10.45 12.27
N THR A 221 -6.59 -11.42 11.50
CA THR A 221 -7.04 -11.14 10.14
C THR A 221 -8.17 -10.10 10.17
N GLN A 222 -8.38 -9.37 9.09
CA GLN A 222 -9.51 -8.44 9.00
C GLN A 222 -10.84 -9.15 9.28
N PHE A 223 -10.93 -10.42 8.92
CA PHE A 223 -12.08 -11.26 9.19
C PHE A 223 -12.27 -11.56 10.69
N GLU A 224 -11.19 -11.86 11.41
CA GLU A 224 -11.22 -12.05 12.87
C GLU A 224 -11.52 -10.75 13.61
N LYS A 225 -11.01 -9.62 13.07
CA LYS A 225 -11.18 -8.30 13.68
C LYS A 225 -12.58 -7.73 13.49
N TYR A 226 -13.23 -7.97 12.35
CA TYR A 226 -14.52 -7.35 11.97
C TYR A 226 -15.66 -8.35 11.72
N GLY A 227 -15.38 -9.66 11.70
CA GLY A 227 -16.37 -10.71 11.42
C GLY A 227 -16.80 -10.78 9.96
N PRO A 228 -17.79 -11.64 9.65
CA PRO A 228 -18.23 -11.90 8.26
C PRO A 228 -19.09 -10.78 7.63
N THR A 229 -19.21 -9.64 8.27
CA THR A 229 -20.10 -8.53 7.86
C THR A 229 -19.38 -7.36 7.22
N LEU A 230 -18.17 -7.57 6.69
CA LEU A 230 -17.46 -6.59 5.84
C LEU A 230 -17.52 -6.97 4.38
#